data_4c4445f89633c0dfefc016b9e699a450
#
_entry.id   4c4445f89633c0dfefc016b9e699a450
#
_cell.length_a   1.000
_cell.length_b   1.000
_cell.length_c   1.000
_cell.angle_alpha   90.00
_cell.angle_beta   90.00
_cell.angle_gamma   90.00
#
_symmetry.space_group_name_H-M   'P 1'
#
loop_
_entity.id
_entity.type
_entity.pdbx_description
1 polymer ?
#
loop_
_entity_poly.entity_id
_entity_poly.type
_entity_poly.pdbx_seq_one_letter_code
_entity_poly.pdbx_strand_id
1 'polypeptide(L)'
;MFHALADLNRAAPADFLAAVGDTFELAPWVAEAVVGQRPFASVTALHEAMMGAVRAAPRERQLAFVCGHPDLAGKAARAGALTAESRHEQASVGLDTLSEEEFARFHRLNDAYKEKFGFPFIVCVRRHTRDSILNQFERRLRHDATTEFATALQEIAFITRLRIAAKVTGEGMPQVNGRLSTHVLDTHAGRPAIGVVIELHEFAGERAHRIATAVTNADGRTDAPLIGGRPLPIGRYELRFAVGDHFRSRGIEQGDPPFLDIVPLRFSIAEPEGHYHVPLLCTPWSYSTYRGS
;
A
#
# COMPACT_ATOMS: atom_id res chain seq x y z
N MET A 1 11.81 -12.12 12.99
CA MET A 1 12.95 -12.97 12.55
C MET A 1 12.63 -13.47 11.14
N PHE A 2 13.59 -13.43 10.20
CA PHE A 2 13.38 -13.99 8.87
C PHE A 2 13.75 -15.47 8.84
N HIS A 3 12.96 -16.28 8.15
CA HIS A 3 13.19 -17.69 7.93
C HIS A 3 13.56 -17.93 6.47
N ALA A 4 14.67 -18.66 6.21
CA ALA A 4 14.95 -19.07 4.84
C ALA A 4 13.98 -20.17 4.41
N LEU A 5 13.40 -20.06 3.21
CA LEU A 5 12.49 -21.08 2.66
C LEU A 5 13.13 -22.48 2.63
N ALA A 6 14.44 -22.55 2.30
CA ALA A 6 15.18 -23.80 2.29
C ALA A 6 15.23 -24.49 3.66
N ASP A 7 15.28 -23.69 4.74
CA ASP A 7 15.27 -24.23 6.12
C ASP A 7 13.86 -24.66 6.52
N LEU A 8 12.83 -23.86 6.18
CA LEU A 8 11.43 -24.22 6.40
C LEU A 8 11.04 -25.51 5.68
N ASN A 9 11.57 -25.75 4.48
CA ASN A 9 11.33 -26.96 3.73
C ASN A 9 11.89 -28.22 4.42
N ARG A 10 12.92 -28.08 5.27
CA ARG A 10 13.58 -29.16 6.01
C ARG A 10 13.19 -29.22 7.49
N ALA A 11 12.55 -28.17 8.00
CA ALA A 11 12.20 -28.05 9.41
C ALA A 11 11.24 -29.17 9.88
N ALA A 12 11.26 -29.48 11.15
CA ALA A 12 10.20 -30.32 11.73
C ALA A 12 8.83 -29.63 11.54
N PRO A 13 7.72 -30.38 11.45
CA PRO A 13 6.38 -29.80 11.28
C PRO A 13 6.06 -28.73 12.32
N ALA A 14 6.42 -28.92 13.58
CA ALA A 14 6.19 -27.96 14.66
C ALA A 14 6.93 -26.64 14.42
N ASP A 15 8.18 -26.68 13.95
CA ASP A 15 8.99 -25.48 13.68
C ASP A 15 8.45 -24.71 12.46
N PHE A 16 7.99 -25.43 11.43
CA PHE A 16 7.31 -24.82 10.30
C PHE A 16 6.04 -24.08 10.74
N LEU A 17 5.20 -24.72 11.57
CA LEU A 17 3.97 -24.11 12.09
C LEU A 17 4.28 -22.92 12.99
N ALA A 18 5.31 -22.97 13.81
CA ALA A 18 5.74 -21.84 14.64
C ALA A 18 6.20 -20.65 13.79
N ALA A 19 6.82 -20.90 12.62
CA ALA A 19 7.33 -19.86 11.75
C ALA A 19 6.25 -19.15 10.91
N VAL A 20 5.25 -19.90 10.41
CA VAL A 20 4.29 -19.36 9.44
C VAL A 20 2.82 -19.52 9.85
N GLY A 21 2.52 -20.16 10.98
CA GLY A 21 1.15 -20.47 11.42
C GLY A 21 0.30 -19.23 11.73
N ASP A 22 0.92 -18.13 12.12
CA ASP A 22 0.29 -16.84 12.41
C ASP A 22 0.15 -15.90 11.18
N THR A 23 0.56 -16.36 9.98
CA THR A 23 0.43 -15.59 8.74
C THR A 23 -1.03 -15.29 8.43
N PHE A 24 -1.93 -16.24 8.72
CA PHE A 24 -3.37 -16.11 8.54
C PHE A 24 -4.04 -15.82 9.87
N GLU A 25 -4.83 -14.75 9.91
CA GLU A 25 -5.48 -14.25 11.12
C GLU A 25 -6.29 -15.33 11.82
N LEU A 26 -5.93 -15.71 13.06
CA LEU A 26 -6.59 -16.73 13.87
C LEU A 26 -6.83 -18.09 13.15
N ALA A 27 -6.01 -18.41 12.13
CA ALA A 27 -6.22 -19.60 11.31
C ALA A 27 -4.95 -20.45 11.13
N PRO A 28 -4.36 -21.01 12.21
CA PRO A 28 -3.17 -21.85 12.12
C PRO A 28 -3.39 -23.11 11.26
N TRP A 29 -4.65 -23.56 11.13
CA TRP A 29 -5.05 -24.67 10.30
C TRP A 29 -4.65 -24.54 8.83
N VAL A 30 -4.42 -23.30 8.33
CA VAL A 30 -3.97 -23.07 6.95
C VAL A 30 -2.54 -23.58 6.77
N ALA A 31 -1.65 -23.28 7.72
CA ALA A 31 -0.29 -23.79 7.72
C ALA A 31 -0.26 -25.32 7.95
N GLU A 32 -1.11 -25.84 8.84
CA GLU A 32 -1.29 -27.28 9.09
C GLU A 32 -1.69 -28.04 7.82
N ALA A 33 -2.58 -27.46 6.99
CA ALA A 33 -3.05 -28.08 5.76
C ALA A 33 -1.96 -28.20 4.67
N VAL A 34 -0.89 -27.40 4.76
CA VAL A 34 0.16 -27.39 3.72
C VAL A 34 1.50 -27.93 4.20
N VAL A 35 1.70 -28.16 5.48
CA VAL A 35 2.97 -28.63 6.04
C VAL A 35 3.47 -29.92 5.38
N GLY A 36 2.58 -30.81 4.97
CA GLY A 36 2.88 -32.04 4.26
C GLY A 36 3.15 -31.89 2.76
N GLN A 37 2.99 -30.71 2.20
CA GLN A 37 3.20 -30.43 0.77
C GLN A 37 4.64 -29.97 0.46
N ARG A 38 5.49 -29.86 1.49
CA ARG A 38 6.91 -29.49 1.32
C ARG A 38 7.69 -30.54 0.53
N PRO A 39 8.72 -30.15 -0.24
CA PRO A 39 9.32 -28.82 -0.29
C PRO A 39 8.57 -27.87 -1.26
N PHE A 40 8.46 -26.60 -0.90
CA PHE A 40 7.97 -25.55 -1.79
C PHE A 40 9.11 -25.00 -2.65
N ALA A 41 8.86 -24.80 -3.94
CA ALA A 41 9.86 -24.32 -4.89
C ALA A 41 10.18 -22.82 -4.71
N SER A 42 9.22 -22.03 -4.17
CA SER A 42 9.37 -20.58 -3.99
C SER A 42 8.50 -20.09 -2.84
N VAL A 43 8.80 -18.86 -2.35
CA VAL A 43 7.97 -18.21 -1.33
C VAL A 43 6.55 -17.95 -1.87
N THR A 44 6.44 -17.60 -3.16
CA THR A 44 5.14 -17.45 -3.83
C THR A 44 4.39 -18.79 -3.85
N ALA A 45 5.05 -19.93 -4.15
CA ALA A 45 4.42 -21.24 -4.16
C ALA A 45 3.91 -21.66 -2.76
N LEU A 46 4.66 -21.34 -1.70
CA LEU A 46 4.21 -21.53 -0.31
C LEU A 46 2.92 -20.75 -0.05
N HIS A 47 2.89 -19.44 -0.38
CA HIS A 47 1.72 -18.60 -0.18
C HIS A 47 0.51 -19.09 -1.01
N GLU A 48 0.72 -19.49 -2.25
CA GLU A 48 -0.33 -20.02 -3.13
C GLU A 48 -0.91 -21.33 -2.60
N ALA A 49 -0.08 -22.23 -2.06
CA ALA A 49 -0.53 -23.45 -1.41
C ALA A 49 -1.42 -23.14 -0.19
N MET A 50 -1.00 -22.19 0.65
CA MET A 50 -1.79 -21.74 1.81
C MET A 50 -3.13 -21.12 1.39
N MET A 51 -3.15 -20.25 0.38
CA MET A 51 -4.40 -19.70 -0.17
C MET A 51 -5.24 -20.78 -0.86
N GLY A 52 -4.62 -21.77 -1.48
CA GLY A 52 -5.28 -22.94 -2.04
C GLY A 52 -6.03 -23.73 -0.96
N ALA A 53 -5.43 -23.95 0.21
CA ALA A 53 -6.07 -24.60 1.36
C ALA A 53 -7.31 -23.81 1.85
N VAL A 54 -7.22 -22.48 1.89
CA VAL A 54 -8.38 -21.61 2.23
C VAL A 54 -9.51 -21.78 1.21
N ARG A 55 -9.19 -21.73 -0.09
CA ARG A 55 -10.19 -21.83 -1.17
C ARG A 55 -10.84 -23.20 -1.26
N ALA A 56 -10.09 -24.27 -0.93
CA ALA A 56 -10.58 -25.65 -0.92
C ALA A 56 -11.38 -26.02 0.34
N ALA A 57 -11.31 -25.21 1.39
CA ALA A 57 -12.03 -25.46 2.64
C ALA A 57 -13.57 -25.37 2.42
N PRO A 58 -14.39 -26.12 3.19
CA PRO A 58 -15.82 -25.99 3.16
C PRO A 58 -16.26 -24.55 3.39
N ARG A 59 -17.35 -24.13 2.75
CA ARG A 59 -17.89 -22.76 2.82
C ARG A 59 -18.06 -22.26 4.24
N GLU A 60 -18.54 -23.08 5.13
CA GLU A 60 -18.71 -22.76 6.54
C GLU A 60 -17.38 -22.37 7.21
N ARG A 61 -16.31 -23.14 6.92
CA ARG A 61 -14.97 -22.85 7.46
C ARG A 61 -14.37 -21.58 6.86
N GLN A 62 -14.59 -21.35 5.57
CA GLN A 62 -14.19 -20.10 4.93
C GLN A 62 -14.91 -18.90 5.57
N LEU A 63 -16.23 -18.99 5.83
CA LEU A 63 -16.99 -17.93 6.46
C LEU A 63 -16.52 -17.66 7.90
N ALA A 64 -16.31 -18.73 8.69
CA ALA A 64 -15.78 -18.62 10.04
C ALA A 64 -14.39 -17.94 10.05
N PHE A 65 -13.54 -18.26 9.07
CA PHE A 65 -12.24 -17.64 8.89
C PHE A 65 -12.34 -16.14 8.55
N VAL A 66 -13.21 -15.77 7.61
CA VAL A 66 -13.47 -14.36 7.25
C VAL A 66 -14.02 -13.58 8.45
N CYS A 67 -14.97 -14.17 9.20
CA CYS A 67 -15.54 -13.56 10.42
C CYS A 67 -14.53 -13.41 11.57
N GLY A 68 -13.42 -14.15 11.55
CA GLY A 68 -12.33 -14.02 12.53
C GLY A 68 -11.49 -12.75 12.38
N HIS A 69 -11.64 -12.02 11.27
CA HIS A 69 -10.91 -10.76 11.06
C HIS A 69 -11.56 -9.60 11.84
N PRO A 70 -10.76 -8.69 12.40
CA PRO A 70 -11.29 -7.54 13.14
C PRO A 70 -11.89 -6.49 12.21
N ASP A 71 -12.85 -5.73 12.72
CA ASP A 71 -13.33 -4.51 12.07
C ASP A 71 -12.20 -3.49 11.91
N LEU A 72 -12.20 -2.75 10.81
CA LEU A 72 -11.29 -1.61 10.64
C LEU A 72 -11.70 -0.45 11.55
N ALA A 73 -10.73 0.13 12.24
CA ALA A 73 -10.96 1.23 13.19
C ALA A 73 -12.10 0.93 14.18
N GLY A 74 -12.33 -0.35 14.48
CA GLY A 74 -13.43 -0.80 15.32
C GLY A 74 -13.17 -0.59 16.81
N LYS A 75 -14.17 -0.92 17.64
CA LYS A 75 -14.06 -0.86 19.10
C LYS A 75 -12.92 -1.74 19.62
N ALA A 76 -12.66 -2.90 19.00
CA ALA A 76 -11.57 -3.79 19.35
C ALA A 76 -10.19 -3.12 19.14
N ALA A 77 -10.03 -2.30 18.12
CA ALA A 77 -8.82 -1.53 17.88
C ALA A 77 -8.58 -0.50 19.00
N ARG A 78 -9.60 0.25 19.40
CA ARG A 78 -9.54 1.18 20.55
C ARG A 78 -9.30 0.48 21.88
N ALA A 79 -9.84 -0.71 22.08
CA ALA A 79 -9.64 -1.52 23.28
C ALA A 79 -8.30 -2.28 23.32
N GLY A 80 -7.47 -2.19 22.30
CA GLY A 80 -6.18 -2.90 22.21
C GLY A 80 -6.32 -4.41 21.99
N ALA A 81 -7.48 -4.91 21.56
CA ALA A 81 -7.79 -6.33 21.40
C ALA A 81 -7.48 -6.89 20.01
N LEU A 82 -6.63 -6.19 19.22
CA LEU A 82 -6.14 -6.67 17.92
C LEU A 82 -4.90 -7.56 18.10
N THR A 83 -4.69 -8.49 17.13
CA THR A 83 -3.38 -9.12 16.98
C THR A 83 -2.29 -8.08 16.75
N ALA A 84 -1.04 -8.42 17.02
CA ALA A 84 0.09 -7.50 16.83
C ALA A 84 0.20 -7.06 15.37
N GLU A 85 0.02 -7.99 14.43
CA GLU A 85 0.06 -7.74 12.99
C GLU A 85 -1.07 -6.79 12.56
N SER A 86 -2.32 -7.09 12.91
CA SER A 86 -3.49 -6.27 12.57
C SER A 86 -3.40 -4.86 13.18
N ARG A 87 -2.86 -4.73 14.38
CA ARG A 87 -2.62 -3.43 15.02
C ARG A 87 -1.59 -2.62 14.25
N HIS A 88 -0.45 -3.22 13.92
CA HIS A 88 0.62 -2.58 13.16
C HIS A 88 0.14 -2.16 11.75
N GLU A 89 -0.60 -3.04 11.08
CA GLU A 89 -1.17 -2.77 9.75
C GLU A 89 -2.14 -1.58 9.80
N GLN A 90 -3.09 -1.54 10.74
CA GLN A 90 -4.04 -0.43 10.87
C GLN A 90 -3.35 0.89 11.27
N ALA A 91 -2.37 0.85 12.17
CA ALA A 91 -1.58 2.02 12.56
C ALA A 91 -0.76 2.58 11.39
N SER A 92 -0.26 1.72 10.51
CA SER A 92 0.57 2.14 9.35
C SER A 92 -0.15 3.09 8.38
N VAL A 93 -1.48 3.15 8.43
CA VAL A 93 -2.32 4.07 7.64
C VAL A 93 -3.10 5.04 8.52
N GLY A 94 -2.71 5.16 9.81
CA GLY A 94 -3.25 6.10 10.76
C GLY A 94 -4.69 5.84 11.20
N LEU A 95 -5.18 4.59 11.13
CA LEU A 95 -6.51 4.23 11.62
C LEU A 95 -6.62 4.23 13.16
N ASP A 96 -5.50 4.35 13.85
CA ASP A 96 -5.38 4.53 15.30
C ASP A 96 -5.47 6.00 15.74
N THR A 97 -5.40 6.95 14.80
CA THR A 97 -5.38 8.40 15.04
C THR A 97 -6.56 9.14 14.39
N LEU A 98 -7.69 8.46 14.23
CA LEU A 98 -8.89 9.04 13.64
C LEU A 98 -9.51 10.10 14.55
N SER A 99 -10.05 11.17 13.94
CA SER A 99 -10.97 12.08 14.65
C SER A 99 -12.26 11.35 15.05
N GLU A 100 -13.03 11.93 15.98
CA GLU A 100 -14.33 11.34 16.38
C GLU A 100 -15.31 11.25 15.20
N GLU A 101 -15.27 12.21 14.28
CA GLU A 101 -16.11 12.20 13.07
C GLU A 101 -15.71 11.07 12.11
N GLU A 102 -14.41 10.93 11.84
CA GLU A 102 -13.87 9.83 11.02
C GLU A 102 -14.19 8.48 11.64
N PHE A 103 -13.96 8.33 12.96
CA PHE A 103 -14.29 7.12 13.68
C PHE A 103 -15.77 6.76 13.57
N ALA A 104 -16.66 7.74 13.78
CA ALA A 104 -18.10 7.54 13.65
C ALA A 104 -18.50 7.13 12.22
N ARG A 105 -17.81 7.66 11.18
CA ARG A 105 -18.03 7.26 9.78
C ARG A 105 -17.59 5.82 9.55
N PHE A 106 -16.39 5.43 9.99
CA PHE A 106 -15.93 4.04 9.89
C PHE A 106 -16.88 3.08 10.61
N HIS A 107 -17.37 3.46 11.77
CA HIS A 107 -18.27 2.62 12.57
C HIS A 107 -19.60 2.39 11.85
N ARG A 108 -20.23 3.45 11.33
CA ARG A 108 -21.47 3.31 10.54
C ARG A 108 -21.29 2.42 9.31
N LEU A 109 -20.14 2.55 8.61
CA LEU A 109 -19.85 1.74 7.43
C LEU A 109 -19.61 0.27 7.80
N ASN A 110 -18.89 -0.03 8.89
CA ASN A 110 -18.71 -1.38 9.39
C ASN A 110 -20.05 -2.04 9.74
N ASP A 111 -20.94 -1.31 10.43
CA ASP A 111 -22.27 -1.83 10.82
C ASP A 111 -23.11 -2.13 9.59
N ALA A 112 -23.22 -1.19 8.65
CA ALA A 112 -23.98 -1.38 7.40
C ALA A 112 -23.40 -2.54 6.56
N TYR A 113 -22.07 -2.72 6.57
CA TYR A 113 -21.42 -3.79 5.84
C TYR A 113 -21.72 -5.16 6.47
N LYS A 114 -21.61 -5.28 7.79
CA LYS A 114 -21.91 -6.51 8.52
C LYS A 114 -23.40 -6.87 8.43
N GLU A 115 -24.29 -5.88 8.50
CA GLU A 115 -25.73 -6.10 8.31
C GLU A 115 -26.01 -6.69 6.92
N LYS A 116 -25.35 -6.18 5.87
CA LYS A 116 -25.56 -6.65 4.49
C LYS A 116 -24.94 -8.02 4.22
N PHE A 117 -23.71 -8.26 4.65
CA PHE A 117 -22.92 -9.42 4.20
C PHE A 117 -22.70 -10.49 5.27
N GLY A 118 -22.93 -10.20 6.54
CA GLY A 118 -22.76 -11.12 7.66
C GLY A 118 -21.30 -11.37 8.09
N PHE A 119 -20.34 -10.57 7.58
CA PHE A 119 -18.93 -10.65 7.94
C PHE A 119 -18.27 -9.26 7.92
N PRO A 120 -17.12 -9.05 8.58
CA PRO A 120 -16.45 -7.75 8.63
C PRO A 120 -15.92 -7.33 7.26
N PHE A 121 -15.80 -6.02 7.04
CA PHE A 121 -15.13 -5.48 5.86
C PHE A 121 -13.63 -5.73 5.95
N ILE A 122 -13.08 -6.45 4.99
CA ILE A 122 -11.66 -6.78 4.91
C ILE A 122 -11.05 -6.07 3.71
N VAL A 123 -9.97 -5.34 3.97
CA VAL A 123 -9.15 -4.70 2.94
C VAL A 123 -7.67 -4.73 3.37
N CYS A 124 -6.77 -4.92 2.45
CA CYS A 124 -5.34 -4.82 2.71
C CYS A 124 -4.94 -3.34 2.89
N VAL A 125 -5.08 -2.81 4.11
CA VAL A 125 -4.91 -1.39 4.43
C VAL A 125 -3.59 -0.81 3.92
N ARG A 126 -2.49 -1.58 3.96
CA ARG A 126 -1.16 -1.16 3.49
C ARG A 126 -1.10 -0.84 2.00
N ARG A 127 -2.12 -1.19 1.23
CA ARG A 127 -2.29 -0.90 -0.21
C ARG A 127 -3.16 0.32 -0.48
N HIS A 128 -3.62 1.04 0.55
CA HIS A 128 -4.61 2.10 0.43
C HIS A 128 -4.26 3.32 1.25
N THR A 129 -4.65 4.51 0.78
CA THR A 129 -4.82 5.69 1.63
C THR A 129 -6.14 5.58 2.39
N ARG A 130 -6.35 6.40 3.45
CA ARG A 130 -7.63 6.43 4.18
C ARG A 130 -8.83 6.70 3.27
N ASP A 131 -8.71 7.67 2.36
CA ASP A 131 -9.77 7.98 1.39
C ASP A 131 -10.07 6.79 0.50
N SER A 132 -9.03 6.10 0.04
CA SER A 132 -9.20 4.90 -0.77
C SER A 132 -9.94 3.81 -0.01
N ILE A 133 -9.66 3.61 1.29
CA ILE A 133 -10.40 2.65 2.14
C ILE A 133 -11.88 3.01 2.21
N LEU A 134 -12.21 4.28 2.47
CA LEU A 134 -13.61 4.74 2.53
C LEU A 134 -14.33 4.56 1.18
N ASN A 135 -13.65 4.87 0.08
CA ASN A 135 -14.19 4.64 -1.27
C ASN A 135 -14.40 3.15 -1.55
N GLN A 136 -13.52 2.26 -1.04
CA GLN A 136 -13.71 0.81 -1.14
C GLN A 136 -14.96 0.36 -0.36
N PHE A 137 -15.19 0.86 0.86
CA PHE A 137 -16.40 0.58 1.62
C PHE A 137 -17.66 0.92 0.82
N GLU A 138 -17.76 2.15 0.32
CA GLU A 138 -18.93 2.65 -0.41
C GLU A 138 -19.17 1.88 -1.72
N ARG A 139 -18.09 1.56 -2.43
CA ARG A 139 -18.17 0.76 -3.66
C ARG A 139 -18.61 -0.67 -3.37
N ARG A 140 -17.98 -1.32 -2.39
CA ARG A 140 -18.20 -2.74 -2.08
C ARG A 140 -19.53 -3.00 -1.39
N LEU A 141 -20.11 -2.02 -0.71
CA LEU A 141 -21.50 -2.06 -0.27
C LEU A 141 -22.50 -2.23 -1.42
N ARG A 142 -22.13 -1.98 -2.68
CA ARG A 142 -22.98 -2.20 -3.85
C ARG A 142 -22.85 -3.59 -4.46
N HIS A 143 -21.86 -4.38 -4.06
CA HIS A 143 -21.67 -5.74 -4.55
C HIS A 143 -22.83 -6.67 -4.11
N ASP A 144 -23.00 -7.76 -4.84
CA ASP A 144 -23.75 -8.92 -4.36
C ASP A 144 -22.89 -9.74 -3.37
N ALA A 145 -23.52 -10.63 -2.62
CA ALA A 145 -22.85 -11.40 -1.58
C ALA A 145 -21.75 -12.34 -2.12
N THR A 146 -21.91 -12.87 -3.33
CA THR A 146 -20.94 -13.78 -3.94
C THR A 146 -19.68 -13.02 -4.36
N THR A 147 -19.87 -11.93 -5.07
CA THR A 147 -18.78 -11.01 -5.49
C THR A 147 -18.03 -10.49 -4.28
N GLU A 148 -18.76 -10.09 -3.23
CA GLU A 148 -18.14 -9.49 -2.06
C GLU A 148 -17.35 -10.50 -1.23
N PHE A 149 -17.84 -11.73 -1.09
CA PHE A 149 -17.08 -12.77 -0.41
C PHE A 149 -15.78 -13.13 -1.17
N ALA A 150 -15.84 -13.23 -2.49
CA ALA A 150 -14.65 -13.46 -3.31
C ALA A 150 -13.65 -12.29 -3.18
N THR A 151 -14.14 -11.04 -3.11
CA THR A 151 -13.33 -9.85 -2.88
C THR A 151 -12.67 -9.89 -1.50
N ALA A 152 -13.39 -10.28 -0.44
CA ALA A 152 -12.84 -10.41 0.90
C ALA A 152 -11.69 -11.45 0.94
N LEU A 153 -11.86 -12.61 0.31
CA LEU A 153 -10.79 -13.62 0.20
C LEU A 153 -9.58 -13.11 -0.61
N GLN A 154 -9.81 -12.29 -1.64
CA GLN A 154 -8.73 -11.67 -2.40
C GLN A 154 -7.96 -10.64 -1.57
N GLU A 155 -8.65 -9.85 -0.76
CA GLU A 155 -7.99 -8.90 0.15
C GLU A 155 -7.16 -9.62 1.23
N ILE A 156 -7.67 -10.74 1.75
CA ILE A 156 -6.90 -11.62 2.66
C ILE A 156 -5.65 -12.15 1.95
N ALA A 157 -5.74 -12.53 0.68
CA ALA A 157 -4.57 -12.98 -0.07
C ALA A 157 -3.52 -11.86 -0.20
N PHE A 158 -3.91 -10.60 -0.35
CA PHE A 158 -2.96 -9.47 -0.33
C PHE A 158 -2.33 -9.26 1.05
N ILE A 159 -3.11 -9.32 2.13
CA ILE A 159 -2.62 -9.21 3.51
C ILE A 159 -1.59 -10.31 3.79
N THR A 160 -1.95 -11.56 3.55
CA THR A 160 -1.11 -12.71 3.86
C THR A 160 0.12 -12.81 2.98
N ARG A 161 0.04 -12.32 1.72
CA ARG A 161 1.20 -12.16 0.83
C ARG A 161 2.22 -11.18 1.39
N LEU A 162 1.78 -10.05 1.94
CA LEU A 162 2.66 -9.09 2.62
C LEU A 162 3.27 -9.68 3.90
N ARG A 163 2.48 -10.41 4.69
CA ARG A 163 2.93 -11.05 5.92
C ARG A 163 3.96 -12.14 5.64
N ILE A 164 3.73 -13.01 4.65
CA ILE A 164 4.70 -14.06 4.30
C ILE A 164 6.01 -13.46 3.75
N ALA A 165 5.94 -12.43 2.90
CA ALA A 165 7.12 -11.74 2.39
C ALA A 165 7.94 -11.03 3.49
N ALA A 166 7.31 -10.68 4.62
CA ALA A 166 7.99 -10.12 5.78
C ALA A 166 8.59 -11.17 6.73
N LYS A 167 8.23 -12.45 6.58
CA LYS A 167 8.67 -13.55 7.47
C LYS A 167 9.61 -14.53 6.79
N VAL A 168 9.42 -14.77 5.49
CA VAL A 168 10.15 -15.79 4.73
C VAL A 168 10.97 -15.15 3.63
N THR A 169 12.22 -15.58 3.49
CA THR A 169 13.12 -15.20 2.40
C THR A 169 13.49 -16.40 1.56
N GLY A 170 13.75 -16.21 0.28
CA GLY A 170 14.17 -17.29 -0.60
C GLY A 170 13.87 -17.01 -2.05
N GLU A 171 13.92 -18.07 -2.86
CA GLU A 171 13.63 -17.97 -4.28
C GLU A 171 12.16 -17.61 -4.52
N GLY A 172 11.88 -16.87 -5.62
CA GLY A 172 10.55 -16.49 -6.05
C GLY A 172 9.76 -15.73 -5.00
N MET A 173 10.37 -14.69 -4.43
CA MET A 173 9.66 -13.76 -3.55
C MET A 173 8.46 -13.14 -4.25
N PRO A 174 7.31 -13.02 -3.58
CA PRO A 174 6.16 -12.35 -4.17
C PRO A 174 6.45 -10.85 -4.37
N GLN A 175 5.95 -10.29 -5.49
CA GLN A 175 6.00 -8.86 -5.71
C GLN A 175 5.05 -8.15 -4.72
N VAL A 176 5.62 -7.39 -3.80
CA VAL A 176 4.88 -6.69 -2.73
C VAL A 176 5.22 -5.21 -2.62
N ASN A 177 6.20 -4.74 -3.40
CA ASN A 177 6.70 -3.37 -3.33
C ASN A 177 6.43 -2.65 -4.64
N GLY A 178 5.94 -1.42 -4.53
CA GLY A 178 5.89 -0.46 -5.63
C GLY A 178 6.98 0.59 -5.50
N ARG A 179 7.06 1.48 -6.50
CA ARG A 179 8.04 2.56 -6.55
C ARG A 179 7.41 3.81 -7.16
N LEU A 180 7.54 4.94 -6.46
CA LEU A 180 7.25 6.27 -7.00
C LEU A 180 8.56 7.04 -7.15
N SER A 181 8.88 7.47 -8.36
CA SER A 181 10.08 8.22 -8.69
C SER A 181 9.75 9.43 -9.56
N THR A 182 10.66 10.39 -9.61
CA THR A 182 10.55 11.58 -10.45
C THR A 182 11.89 11.95 -11.07
N HIS A 183 11.86 12.85 -12.02
CA HIS A 183 13.00 13.39 -12.72
C HIS A 183 12.65 14.78 -13.23
N VAL A 184 13.51 15.76 -13.06
CA VAL A 184 13.30 17.13 -13.54
C VAL A 184 14.32 17.48 -14.62
N LEU A 185 13.83 17.91 -15.78
CA LEU A 185 14.63 18.36 -16.91
C LEU A 185 14.40 19.85 -17.13
N ASP A 186 15.49 20.62 -17.08
CA ASP A 186 15.57 22.00 -17.53
C ASP A 186 15.68 22.02 -19.05
N THR A 187 14.53 22.12 -19.73
CA THR A 187 14.49 22.14 -21.21
C THR A 187 14.87 23.51 -21.79
N HIS A 188 15.00 24.56 -20.98
CA HIS A 188 15.58 25.83 -21.38
C HIS A 188 17.11 25.68 -21.56
N ALA A 189 17.78 24.98 -20.65
CA ALA A 189 19.22 24.73 -20.71
C ALA A 189 19.60 23.43 -21.40
N GLY A 190 18.63 22.54 -21.74
CA GLY A 190 18.86 21.26 -22.37
C GLY A 190 19.58 20.23 -21.48
N ARG A 191 19.36 20.27 -20.15
CA ARG A 191 20.07 19.43 -19.17
C ARG A 191 19.22 19.09 -17.94
N PRO A 192 19.65 18.15 -17.08
CA PRO A 192 18.98 17.90 -15.82
C PRO A 192 18.88 19.14 -14.93
N ALA A 193 17.73 19.32 -14.28
CA ALA A 193 17.52 20.42 -13.32
C ALA A 193 18.01 20.00 -11.94
N ILE A 194 19.16 20.53 -11.53
CA ILE A 194 19.83 20.22 -10.25
C ILE A 194 19.28 21.16 -9.18
N GLY A 195 19.07 20.65 -7.95
CA GLY A 195 18.72 21.46 -6.80
C GLY A 195 17.24 21.87 -6.72
N VAL A 196 16.37 21.28 -7.55
CA VAL A 196 14.92 21.52 -7.46
C VAL A 196 14.37 20.84 -6.20
N VAL A 197 13.75 21.64 -5.33
CA VAL A 197 13.01 21.11 -4.18
C VAL A 197 11.69 20.53 -4.66
N ILE A 198 11.39 19.33 -4.21
CA ILE A 198 10.18 18.57 -4.56
C ILE A 198 9.47 18.17 -3.28
N GLU A 199 8.20 18.48 -3.19
CA GLU A 199 7.32 17.98 -2.13
C GLU A 199 6.34 16.96 -2.70
N LEU A 200 6.17 15.82 -2.02
CA LEU A 200 5.10 14.87 -2.29
C LEU A 200 4.00 15.06 -1.27
N HIS A 201 2.79 15.28 -1.76
CA HIS A 201 1.58 15.41 -0.97
C HIS A 201 0.62 14.25 -1.26
N GLU A 202 -0.06 13.74 -0.20
CA GLU A 202 -1.18 12.81 -0.27
C GLU A 202 -2.47 13.57 0.02
N PHE A 203 -3.55 13.25 -0.67
CA PHE A 203 -4.86 13.85 -0.44
C PHE A 203 -5.71 13.04 0.53
N ALA A 204 -6.28 13.74 1.52
CA ALA A 204 -7.37 13.28 2.35
C ALA A 204 -8.57 14.23 2.11
N GLY A 205 -9.58 13.76 1.38
CA GLY A 205 -10.61 14.63 0.81
C GLY A 205 -9.99 15.65 -0.14
N GLU A 206 -10.22 16.92 0.11
CA GLU A 206 -9.61 18.04 -0.66
C GLU A 206 -8.35 18.61 0.03
N ARG A 207 -7.95 18.07 1.16
CA ARG A 207 -6.76 18.53 1.88
C ARG A 207 -5.54 17.74 1.44
N ALA A 208 -4.47 18.46 1.08
CA ALA A 208 -3.18 17.89 0.74
C ALA A 208 -2.26 17.89 1.97
N HIS A 209 -1.71 16.74 2.32
CA HIS A 209 -0.75 16.56 3.41
C HIS A 209 0.61 16.21 2.82
N ARG A 210 1.65 16.97 3.16
CA ARG A 210 3.01 16.66 2.74
C ARG A 210 3.50 15.40 3.44
N ILE A 211 3.91 14.40 2.66
CA ILE A 211 4.38 13.10 3.16
C ILE A 211 5.87 12.86 2.89
N ALA A 212 6.47 13.60 1.94
CA ALA A 212 7.90 13.54 1.69
C ALA A 212 8.41 14.88 1.08
N THR A 213 9.71 15.14 1.26
CA THR A 213 10.45 16.20 0.58
C THR A 213 11.75 15.62 0.05
N ALA A 214 12.14 16.02 -1.15
CA ALA A 214 13.40 15.62 -1.79
C ALA A 214 13.98 16.80 -2.58
N VAL A 215 15.25 16.66 -2.96
CA VAL A 215 15.95 17.63 -3.82
C VAL A 215 16.57 16.85 -4.97
N THR A 216 16.54 17.42 -6.17
CA THR A 216 17.16 16.78 -7.34
C THR A 216 18.68 16.86 -7.30
N ASN A 217 19.32 15.73 -7.61
CA ASN A 217 20.78 15.57 -7.73
C ASN A 217 21.30 16.01 -9.12
N ALA A 218 22.58 15.72 -9.40
CA ALA A 218 23.26 16.06 -10.66
C ALA A 218 22.57 15.50 -11.92
N ASP A 219 21.83 14.39 -11.77
CA ASP A 219 21.08 13.77 -12.87
C ASP A 219 19.62 14.28 -12.95
N GLY A 220 19.24 15.27 -12.15
CA GLY A 220 17.87 15.77 -12.06
C GLY A 220 16.92 14.78 -11.38
N ARG A 221 17.43 13.73 -10.73
CA ARG A 221 16.66 12.70 -10.02
C ARG A 221 16.78 12.88 -8.52
N THR A 222 15.94 12.18 -7.77
CA THR A 222 16.09 12.06 -6.31
C THR A 222 17.01 10.87 -5.98
N ASP A 223 17.81 10.98 -4.90
CA ASP A 223 18.76 9.91 -4.51
C ASP A 223 18.05 8.61 -4.13
N ALA A 224 16.81 8.70 -3.65
CA ALA A 224 15.93 7.56 -3.35
C ALA A 224 14.55 7.79 -3.99
N PRO A 225 13.76 6.73 -4.20
CA PRO A 225 12.35 6.86 -4.58
C PRO A 225 11.59 7.70 -3.55
N LEU A 226 10.63 8.50 -3.99
CA LEU A 226 9.74 9.26 -3.10
C LEU A 226 8.87 8.33 -2.24
N ILE A 227 8.45 7.19 -2.80
CA ILE A 227 7.90 6.04 -2.07
C ILE A 227 8.54 4.79 -2.64
N GLY A 228 9.00 3.88 -1.75
CA GLY A 228 9.59 2.60 -2.14
C GLY A 228 9.70 1.63 -0.96
N GLY A 229 10.06 0.37 -1.24
CA GLY A 229 10.22 -0.67 -0.22
C GLY A 229 8.92 -1.14 0.44
N ARG A 230 7.77 -0.73 -0.09
CA ARG A 230 6.43 -1.09 0.37
C ARG A 230 5.43 -0.96 -0.78
N PRO A 231 4.20 -1.49 -0.65
CA PRO A 231 3.14 -1.17 -1.60
C PRO A 231 2.94 0.36 -1.69
N LEU A 232 2.67 0.86 -2.89
CA LEU A 232 2.21 2.24 -3.07
C LEU A 232 0.74 2.32 -2.67
N PRO A 233 0.34 3.15 -1.68
CA PRO A 233 -1.07 3.22 -1.32
C PRO A 233 -1.90 3.78 -2.48
N ILE A 234 -2.99 3.09 -2.83
CA ILE A 234 -3.97 3.58 -3.81
C ILE A 234 -4.55 4.88 -3.30
N GLY A 235 -4.48 5.95 -4.13
CA GLY A 235 -4.95 7.26 -3.71
C GLY A 235 -4.59 8.37 -4.68
N ARG A 236 -4.88 9.61 -4.26
CA ARG A 236 -4.57 10.84 -4.99
C ARG A 236 -3.34 11.50 -4.40
N TYR A 237 -2.45 11.97 -5.27
CA TYR A 237 -1.18 12.57 -4.90
C TYR A 237 -0.92 13.85 -5.70
N GLU A 238 -0.03 14.69 -5.17
CA GLU A 238 0.47 15.86 -5.85
C GLU A 238 1.97 16.01 -5.58
N LEU A 239 2.74 16.12 -6.65
CA LEU A 239 4.13 16.59 -6.60
C LEU A 239 4.14 18.10 -6.79
N ARG A 240 4.88 18.81 -5.95
CA ARG A 240 5.12 20.25 -6.05
C ARG A 240 6.59 20.50 -6.30
N PHE A 241 6.92 21.18 -7.37
CA PHE A 241 8.30 21.44 -7.79
C PHE A 241 8.58 22.94 -7.69
N ALA A 242 9.60 23.34 -6.94
CA ALA A 242 10.04 24.72 -6.80
C ALA A 242 10.83 25.18 -8.04
N VAL A 243 10.13 25.35 -9.15
CA VAL A 243 10.71 25.67 -10.47
C VAL A 243 11.22 27.10 -10.52
N GLY A 244 10.49 28.07 -9.94
CA GLY A 244 10.88 29.47 -9.90
C GLY A 244 12.23 29.67 -9.20
N ASP A 245 12.44 29.00 -8.07
CA ASP A 245 13.71 29.05 -7.33
C ASP A 245 14.87 28.45 -8.12
N HIS A 246 14.63 27.36 -8.86
CA HIS A 246 15.63 26.76 -9.72
C HIS A 246 16.12 27.75 -10.78
N PHE A 247 15.23 28.37 -11.54
CA PHE A 247 15.61 29.31 -12.59
C PHE A 247 16.22 30.61 -12.03
N ARG A 248 15.73 31.08 -10.87
CA ARG A 248 16.33 32.23 -10.17
C ARG A 248 17.79 31.93 -9.75
N SER A 249 18.04 30.74 -9.21
CA SER A 249 19.39 30.29 -8.81
C SER A 249 20.36 30.18 -9.99
N ARG A 250 19.83 30.03 -11.21
CA ARG A 250 20.61 29.98 -12.47
C ARG A 250 20.83 31.36 -13.08
N GLY A 251 20.35 32.41 -12.47
CA GLY A 251 20.44 33.77 -13.01
C GLY A 251 19.57 34.02 -14.24
N ILE A 252 18.56 33.18 -14.46
CA ILE A 252 17.60 33.40 -15.55
C ILE A 252 16.64 34.50 -15.13
N GLU A 253 16.57 35.53 -15.95
CA GLU A 253 15.67 36.64 -15.73
C GLU A 253 14.21 36.19 -15.83
N GLN A 254 13.45 36.48 -14.81
CA GLN A 254 12.03 36.19 -14.68
C GLN A 254 11.32 37.47 -14.16
N GLY A 255 10.00 37.54 -14.31
CA GLY A 255 9.23 38.55 -13.61
C GLY A 255 9.32 38.35 -12.08
N ASP A 256 8.90 39.39 -11.33
CA ASP A 256 8.73 39.33 -9.88
C ASP A 256 7.25 39.63 -9.55
N PRO A 257 6.45 38.62 -9.16
CA PRO A 257 6.77 37.21 -9.02
C PRO A 257 7.02 36.47 -10.36
N PRO A 258 7.71 35.31 -10.36
CA PRO A 258 7.96 34.52 -11.57
C PRO A 258 6.65 33.97 -12.14
N PHE A 259 6.59 33.78 -13.47
CA PHE A 259 5.40 33.22 -14.11
C PHE A 259 5.11 31.77 -13.64
N LEU A 260 6.13 30.93 -13.55
CA LEU A 260 6.05 29.62 -12.90
C LEU A 260 6.89 29.66 -11.62
N ASP A 261 6.24 29.61 -10.47
CA ASP A 261 6.88 29.50 -9.15
C ASP A 261 6.89 28.04 -8.70
N ILE A 262 5.78 27.55 -8.18
CA ILE A 262 5.59 26.13 -7.83
C ILE A 262 4.76 25.47 -8.93
N VAL A 263 5.27 24.39 -9.51
CA VAL A 263 4.53 23.57 -10.47
C VAL A 263 3.89 22.37 -9.76
N PRO A 264 2.56 22.31 -9.60
CA PRO A 264 1.88 21.15 -9.04
C PRO A 264 1.55 20.14 -10.13
N LEU A 265 1.88 18.86 -9.90
CA LEU A 265 1.46 17.74 -10.74
C LEU A 265 0.57 16.79 -9.92
N ARG A 266 -0.72 16.81 -10.19
CA ARG A 266 -1.70 15.94 -9.53
C ARG A 266 -1.89 14.68 -10.33
N PHE A 267 -1.84 13.52 -9.66
CA PHE A 267 -1.98 12.20 -10.26
C PHE A 267 -2.58 11.20 -9.26
N SER A 268 -2.91 10.01 -9.73
CA SER A 268 -3.43 8.92 -8.89
C SER A 268 -2.58 7.67 -9.04
N ILE A 269 -2.47 6.93 -7.94
CA ILE A 269 -1.87 5.59 -7.89
C ILE A 269 -3.01 4.59 -7.79
N ALA A 270 -3.05 3.60 -8.70
CA ALA A 270 -4.05 2.53 -8.74
C ALA A 270 -3.43 1.13 -8.58
N GLU A 271 -2.12 1.00 -8.80
CA GLU A 271 -1.39 -0.27 -8.77
C GLU A 271 -0.33 -0.23 -7.66
N PRO A 272 -0.60 -0.84 -6.49
CA PRO A 272 0.31 -0.78 -5.34
C PRO A 272 1.71 -1.34 -5.59
N GLU A 273 1.85 -2.34 -6.43
CA GLU A 273 3.13 -2.96 -6.77
C GLU A 273 3.73 -2.39 -8.08
N GLY A 274 3.09 -1.36 -8.65
CA GLY A 274 3.53 -0.72 -9.90
C GLY A 274 4.75 0.19 -9.74
N HIS A 275 5.41 0.48 -10.85
CA HIS A 275 6.37 1.57 -10.93
C HIS A 275 5.69 2.80 -11.53
N TYR A 276 5.66 3.87 -10.76
CA TYR A 276 5.19 5.19 -11.19
C TYR A 276 6.38 6.11 -11.33
N HIS A 277 6.64 6.56 -12.54
CA HIS A 277 7.61 7.60 -12.84
C HIS A 277 6.86 8.84 -13.32
N VAL A 278 6.99 9.95 -12.60
CA VAL A 278 6.28 11.21 -12.88
C VAL A 278 7.32 12.31 -13.12
N PRO A 279 7.87 12.45 -14.35
CA PRO A 279 8.87 13.44 -14.67
C PRO A 279 8.25 14.82 -14.87
N LEU A 280 9.08 15.86 -14.69
CA LEU A 280 8.78 17.23 -15.06
C LEU A 280 9.80 17.73 -16.08
N LEU A 281 9.33 18.21 -17.23
CA LEU A 281 10.12 18.98 -18.20
C LEU A 281 9.70 20.44 -18.05
N CYS A 282 10.62 21.34 -17.76
CA CYS A 282 10.26 22.73 -17.47
C CYS A 282 11.19 23.77 -18.12
N THR A 283 10.60 24.91 -18.41
CA THR A 283 11.25 26.19 -18.70
C THR A 283 10.71 27.23 -17.71
N PRO A 284 11.21 28.47 -17.67
CA PRO A 284 10.58 29.54 -16.87
C PRO A 284 9.11 29.85 -17.23
N TRP A 285 8.66 29.39 -18.44
CA TRP A 285 7.40 29.82 -19.05
C TRP A 285 6.43 28.66 -19.34
N SER A 286 6.91 27.41 -19.27
CA SER A 286 6.10 26.23 -19.63
C SER A 286 6.59 24.99 -18.92
N TYR A 287 5.72 23.98 -18.81
CA TYR A 287 6.10 22.65 -18.37
C TYR A 287 5.28 21.57 -19.06
N SER A 288 5.79 20.36 -19.03
CA SER A 288 5.06 19.15 -19.43
C SER A 288 5.42 17.99 -18.53
N THR A 289 4.55 16.99 -18.49
CA THR A 289 4.72 15.75 -17.75
C THR A 289 4.14 14.56 -18.53
N TYR A 290 4.52 13.36 -18.17
CA TYR A 290 3.95 12.12 -18.69
C TYR A 290 4.07 11.01 -17.63
N ARG A 291 3.33 9.91 -17.80
CA ARG A 291 3.56 8.69 -17.01
C ARG A 291 4.70 7.93 -17.68
N GLY A 292 5.89 7.94 -17.05
CA GLY A 292 7.00 7.05 -17.41
C GLY A 292 6.77 5.64 -16.85
N SER A 293 7.46 4.68 -17.39
CA SER A 293 7.51 3.27 -16.95
C SER A 293 8.74 3.00 -16.10
#